data_870d695703a4b6a3d72e7a8794b082b6
#
_entry.id   870d695703a4b6a3d72e7a8794b082b6
#
_cell.length_a   1.000
_cell.length_b   1.000
_cell.length_c   1.000
_cell.angle_alpha   90.00
_cell.angle_beta   90.00
_cell.angle_gamma   90.00
#
_symmetry.space_group_name_H-M   'P 1'
#
loop_
_entity.id
_entity.type
_entity.pdbx_description
1 polymer ?
#
loop_
_entity_poly.entity_id
_entity_poly.type
_entity_poly.pdbx_seq_one_letter_code
_entity_poly.pdbx_strand_id
1 'polypeptide(L)'
;SVYEALKKELERRGLDQEVALVETGCHGMCEMGPIVVIYPEGSLYCRVTVDDVPEIVEEHLYKGRLVQRLLYTTPDTKFKVPHYRDIPFYSKQLRIALRNCGYINPDNIDEYIARDGYEALAKALTTMKPEEVITEVRTSGLRGRGGGGFPTGTKWEFCRKAQGDKKYVICNADEGDPGAFMDRSLLEGDPHAVIEGMMLGAYAIGADEGYIYCRAEYPLAIKRLRGAIAQAGEYGLIGDNIMGSDFSFHLHIKEGAGAFVCGEETALMASIQGERGMPYPRPPFPAN
;
A
#
# COMPACT_ATOMS: atom_id res chain seq x y z
N SER A 1 11.87 13.86 -15.52
CA SER A 1 12.09 13.36 -14.16
C SER A 1 13.44 12.65 -14.05
N VAL A 2 13.89 12.37 -12.81
CA VAL A 2 15.11 11.55 -12.57
C VAL A 2 14.94 10.15 -13.16
N TYR A 3 13.75 9.56 -13.03
CA TYR A 3 13.41 8.26 -13.61
C TYR A 3 13.62 8.25 -15.13
N GLU A 4 13.06 9.21 -15.83
CA GLU A 4 13.22 9.31 -17.29
C GLU A 4 14.67 9.54 -17.73
N ALA A 5 15.43 10.28 -16.92
CA ALA A 5 16.85 10.50 -17.20
C ALA A 5 17.65 9.20 -17.01
N LEU A 6 17.39 8.46 -15.93
CA LEU A 6 18.00 7.14 -15.68
C LEU A 6 17.66 6.17 -16.81
N LYS A 7 16.39 6.07 -17.21
CA LYS A 7 15.96 5.21 -18.30
C LYS A 7 16.74 5.49 -19.59
N LYS A 8 16.79 6.76 -20.02
CA LYS A 8 17.52 7.17 -21.21
C LYS A 8 19.03 6.91 -21.13
N GLU A 9 19.62 7.13 -19.95
CA GLU A 9 21.06 6.91 -19.78
C GLU A 9 21.41 5.42 -19.76
N LEU A 10 20.57 4.56 -19.19
CA LEU A 10 20.71 3.11 -19.24
C LEU A 10 20.61 2.61 -20.68
N GLU A 11 19.59 3.02 -21.45
CA GLU A 11 19.43 2.71 -22.88
C GLU A 11 20.65 3.17 -23.69
N ARG A 12 21.13 4.41 -23.45
CA ARG A 12 22.30 4.97 -24.15
C ARG A 12 23.57 4.14 -23.93
N ARG A 13 23.68 3.52 -22.75
CA ARG A 13 24.83 2.70 -22.35
C ARG A 13 24.66 1.21 -22.64
N GLY A 14 23.51 0.78 -23.09
CA GLY A 14 23.19 -0.63 -23.32
C GLY A 14 23.06 -1.43 -22.01
N LEU A 15 22.72 -0.76 -20.90
CA LEU A 15 22.56 -1.38 -19.58
C LEU A 15 21.09 -1.68 -19.24
N ASP A 16 20.16 -1.33 -20.10
CA ASP A 16 18.70 -1.48 -19.90
C ASP A 16 18.25 -2.96 -19.81
N GLN A 17 19.06 -3.90 -20.31
CA GLN A 17 18.82 -5.33 -20.18
C GLN A 17 19.44 -5.95 -18.90
N GLU A 18 20.40 -5.27 -18.29
CA GLU A 18 21.11 -5.74 -17.11
C GLU A 18 20.61 -5.09 -15.81
N VAL A 19 20.05 -3.89 -15.91
CA VAL A 19 19.59 -3.08 -14.78
C VAL A 19 18.10 -2.85 -14.86
N ALA A 20 17.34 -3.44 -13.93
CA ALA A 20 15.92 -3.17 -13.78
C ALA A 20 15.70 -1.82 -13.09
N LEU A 21 15.07 -0.88 -13.80
CA LEU A 21 14.70 0.42 -13.25
C LEU A 21 13.24 0.39 -12.76
N VAL A 22 13.05 0.58 -11.47
CA VAL A 22 11.74 0.48 -10.80
C VAL A 22 11.33 1.82 -10.20
N GLU A 23 10.13 2.30 -10.53
CA GLU A 23 9.50 3.42 -9.83
C GLU A 23 8.66 2.89 -8.66
N THR A 24 9.20 3.02 -7.46
CA THR A 24 8.64 2.41 -6.27
C THR A 24 7.84 3.40 -5.39
N GLY A 25 7.16 2.88 -4.37
CA GLY A 25 6.49 3.66 -3.34
C GLY A 25 7.45 4.44 -2.43
N CYS A 26 6.92 5.40 -1.68
CA CYS A 26 7.69 6.30 -0.85
C CYS A 26 8.46 5.57 0.26
N HIS A 27 9.75 5.90 0.41
CA HIS A 27 10.60 5.42 1.50
C HIS A 27 10.41 6.16 2.84
N GLY A 28 9.66 7.26 2.86
CA GLY A 28 9.44 8.08 4.06
C GLY A 28 10.49 9.18 4.31
N MET A 29 11.47 9.36 3.43
CA MET A 29 12.50 10.42 3.54
C MET A 29 12.21 11.59 2.59
N CYS A 30 11.05 12.22 2.71
CA CYS A 30 10.57 13.27 1.78
C CYS A 30 11.54 14.47 1.64
N GLU A 31 12.19 14.89 2.74
CA GLU A 31 13.20 15.98 2.73
C GLU A 31 14.45 15.65 1.90
N MET A 32 14.75 14.37 1.71
CA MET A 32 15.91 13.88 0.99
C MET A 32 15.61 13.52 -0.47
N GLY A 33 14.35 13.69 -0.89
CA GLY A 33 13.93 13.39 -2.25
C GLY A 33 14.50 14.38 -3.29
N PRO A 34 14.56 13.95 -4.56
CA PRO A 34 14.42 12.57 -5.05
C PRO A 34 15.53 11.64 -4.51
N ILE A 35 15.13 10.40 -4.18
CA ILE A 35 16.10 9.39 -3.74
C ILE A 35 16.21 8.27 -4.79
N VAL A 36 17.40 7.70 -4.89
CA VAL A 36 17.69 6.52 -5.71
C VAL A 36 18.34 5.47 -4.82
N VAL A 37 17.79 4.25 -4.83
CA VAL A 37 18.39 3.12 -4.12
C VAL A 37 18.87 2.10 -5.14
N ILE A 38 20.11 1.69 -5.03
CA ILE A 38 20.74 0.71 -5.92
C ILE A 38 20.92 -0.60 -5.15
N TYR A 39 20.32 -1.66 -5.66
CA TYR A 39 20.43 -3.01 -5.13
C TYR A 39 21.43 -3.83 -5.97
N PRO A 40 22.03 -4.89 -5.40
CA PRO A 40 21.70 -5.56 -4.15
C PRO A 40 22.24 -4.90 -2.88
N GLU A 41 23.19 -3.97 -2.94
CA GLU A 41 23.86 -3.41 -1.76
C GLU A 41 22.93 -2.52 -0.92
N GLY A 42 21.93 -1.91 -1.55
CA GLY A 42 21.05 -0.95 -0.91
C GLY A 42 21.68 0.42 -0.74
N SER A 43 22.53 0.81 -1.69
CA SER A 43 23.19 2.12 -1.71
C SER A 43 22.19 3.24 -1.96
N LEU A 44 22.10 4.21 -1.04
CA LEU A 44 21.08 5.27 -1.10
C LEU A 44 21.71 6.61 -1.46
N TYR A 45 21.21 7.19 -2.54
CA TYR A 45 21.51 8.54 -3.00
C TYR A 45 20.34 9.48 -2.71
N CYS A 46 20.67 10.66 -2.19
CA CYS A 46 19.73 11.69 -1.77
C CYS A 46 19.79 12.91 -2.67
N ARG A 47 18.65 13.60 -2.82
CA ARG A 47 18.52 14.86 -3.56
C ARG A 47 19.10 14.77 -4.97
N VAL A 48 18.84 13.63 -5.61
CA VAL A 48 19.32 13.34 -6.95
C VAL A 48 18.64 14.25 -7.96
N THR A 49 19.45 14.91 -8.79
CA THR A 49 18.96 15.72 -9.91
C THR A 49 19.16 14.98 -11.24
N VAL A 50 18.59 15.49 -12.29
CA VAL A 50 18.77 14.94 -13.65
C VAL A 50 20.26 14.98 -14.06
N ASP A 51 20.99 16.01 -13.64
CA ASP A 51 22.41 16.21 -13.96
C ASP A 51 23.33 15.21 -13.24
N ASP A 52 22.87 14.60 -12.16
CA ASP A 52 23.61 13.58 -11.42
C ASP A 52 23.55 12.18 -12.07
N VAL A 53 22.57 11.96 -12.93
CA VAL A 53 22.29 10.64 -13.50
C VAL A 53 23.47 10.06 -14.30
N PRO A 54 24.14 10.82 -15.19
CA PRO A 54 25.30 10.28 -15.91
C PRO A 54 26.44 9.82 -14.98
N GLU A 55 26.68 10.54 -13.88
CA GLU A 55 27.69 10.16 -12.91
C GLU A 55 27.30 8.91 -12.12
N ILE A 56 26.01 8.79 -11.71
CA ILE A 56 25.52 7.59 -11.02
C ILE A 56 25.70 6.35 -11.91
N VAL A 57 25.29 6.43 -13.18
CA VAL A 57 25.40 5.31 -14.12
C VAL A 57 26.87 4.97 -14.40
N GLU A 58 27.72 5.95 -14.63
CA GLU A 58 29.16 5.74 -14.93
C GLU A 58 29.90 5.19 -13.71
N GLU A 59 29.79 5.86 -12.58
CA GLU A 59 30.60 5.51 -11.42
C GLU A 59 30.04 4.30 -10.66
N HIS A 60 28.71 4.25 -10.42
CA HIS A 60 28.17 3.17 -9.61
C HIS A 60 27.82 1.95 -10.44
N LEU A 61 26.98 2.09 -11.46
CA LEU A 61 26.48 0.91 -12.20
C LEU A 61 27.57 0.28 -13.09
N TYR A 62 28.43 1.10 -13.71
CA TYR A 62 29.46 0.59 -14.60
C TYR A 62 30.77 0.27 -13.89
N LYS A 63 31.23 1.13 -12.97
CA LYS A 63 32.54 0.99 -12.29
C LYS A 63 32.46 0.44 -10.88
N GLY A 64 31.29 0.23 -10.29
CA GLY A 64 31.10 -0.25 -8.94
C GLY A 64 31.58 0.72 -7.85
N ARG A 65 31.66 2.02 -8.13
CA ARG A 65 32.17 3.04 -7.19
C ARG A 65 31.05 3.96 -6.73
N LEU A 66 30.94 4.16 -5.42
CA LEU A 66 29.94 5.03 -4.83
C LEU A 66 30.15 6.51 -5.19
N VAL A 67 29.06 7.19 -5.58
CA VAL A 67 29.05 8.64 -5.77
C VAL A 67 28.95 9.33 -4.42
N GLN A 68 30.10 9.59 -3.79
CA GLN A 68 30.21 10.02 -2.41
C GLN A 68 29.42 11.30 -2.08
N ARG A 69 29.29 12.25 -3.01
CA ARG A 69 28.59 13.52 -2.75
C ARG A 69 27.09 13.36 -2.59
N LEU A 70 26.49 12.31 -3.15
CA LEU A 70 25.06 12.03 -3.12
C LEU A 70 24.62 11.14 -1.97
N LEU A 71 25.57 10.57 -1.20
CA LEU A 71 25.24 9.72 -0.06
C LEU A 71 24.53 10.50 1.04
N TYR A 72 23.66 9.81 1.77
CA TYR A 72 23.05 10.36 2.97
C TYR A 72 24.12 10.79 3.96
N THR A 73 23.96 11.98 4.52
CA THR A 73 24.87 12.54 5.53
C THR A 73 24.11 12.75 6.83
N THR A 74 24.59 12.15 7.92
CA THR A 74 23.97 12.31 9.24
C THR A 74 24.03 13.79 9.66
N PRO A 75 22.94 14.37 10.19
CA PRO A 75 22.91 15.78 10.57
C PRO A 75 23.93 16.15 11.61
N ASP A 76 24.12 15.29 12.61
CA ASP A 76 24.93 15.57 13.80
C ASP A 76 26.44 15.36 13.57
N THR A 77 26.81 14.20 13.02
CA THR A 77 28.21 13.78 12.91
C THR A 77 28.84 14.07 11.55
N LYS A 78 28.03 14.49 10.57
CA LYS A 78 28.44 14.66 9.16
C LYS A 78 29.01 13.40 8.51
N PHE A 79 28.76 12.25 9.10
CA PHE A 79 29.13 10.96 8.54
C PHE A 79 28.28 10.63 7.31
N LYS A 80 28.91 10.09 6.26
CA LYS A 80 28.24 9.58 5.09
C LYS A 80 27.86 8.11 5.30
N VAL A 81 26.58 7.80 5.10
CA VAL A 81 26.02 6.46 5.25
C VAL A 81 25.68 5.91 3.87
N PRO A 82 26.43 4.91 3.37
CA PRO A 82 26.23 4.39 2.02
C PRO A 82 24.91 3.63 1.86
N HIS A 83 24.56 2.80 2.83
CA HIS A 83 23.42 1.88 2.72
C HIS A 83 22.24 2.37 3.54
N TYR A 84 21.03 2.33 2.94
CA TYR A 84 19.84 2.85 3.59
C TYR A 84 19.51 2.12 4.90
N ARG A 85 19.80 0.81 4.99
CA ARG A 85 19.58 0.01 6.20
C ARG A 85 20.40 0.48 7.41
N ASP A 86 21.51 1.15 7.16
CA ASP A 86 22.42 1.64 8.23
C ASP A 86 22.06 3.07 8.69
N ILE A 87 21.11 3.71 7.99
CA ILE A 87 20.59 5.02 8.40
C ILE A 87 19.79 4.86 9.69
N PRO A 88 20.07 5.67 10.74
CA PRO A 88 19.42 5.53 12.06
C PRO A 88 17.89 5.54 12.02
N PHE A 89 17.30 6.25 11.07
CA PHE A 89 15.85 6.27 10.85
C PHE A 89 15.31 4.88 10.44
N TYR A 90 16.01 4.16 9.56
CA TYR A 90 15.57 2.85 9.08
C TYR A 90 16.04 1.68 9.93
N SER A 91 17.27 1.75 10.46
CA SER A 91 17.88 0.64 11.21
C SER A 91 17.12 0.24 12.48
N LYS A 92 16.28 1.16 12.99
CA LYS A 92 15.43 0.94 14.18
C LYS A 92 13.98 0.57 13.84
N GLN A 93 13.63 0.40 12.57
CA GLN A 93 12.28 0.10 12.12
C GLN A 93 12.13 -1.34 11.67
N LEU A 94 11.06 -2.00 12.11
CA LEU A 94 10.53 -3.21 11.49
C LEU A 94 9.30 -2.80 10.66
N ARG A 95 9.48 -2.69 9.33
CA ARG A 95 8.38 -2.32 8.42
C ARG A 95 7.55 -3.54 8.08
N ILE A 96 6.32 -3.60 8.60
CA ILE A 96 5.35 -4.67 8.32
C ILE A 96 4.40 -4.22 7.22
N ALA A 97 3.62 -3.15 7.44
CA ALA A 97 2.67 -2.64 6.47
C ALA A 97 3.35 -2.07 5.21
N LEU A 98 4.50 -1.40 5.38
CA LEU A 98 5.28 -0.80 4.28
C LEU A 98 6.43 -1.71 3.80
N ARG A 99 6.34 -3.04 4.00
CA ARG A 99 7.42 -3.98 3.67
C ARG A 99 7.84 -3.94 2.21
N ASN A 100 6.91 -3.69 1.32
CA ASN A 100 7.13 -3.65 -0.12
C ASN A 100 7.49 -2.26 -0.66
N CYS A 101 7.21 -1.19 0.11
CA CYS A 101 7.54 0.17 -0.30
C CYS A 101 9.05 0.36 -0.42
N GLY A 102 9.51 0.77 -1.58
CA GLY A 102 10.92 0.88 -1.92
C GLY A 102 11.51 -0.34 -2.63
N TYR A 103 10.73 -1.41 -2.83
CA TYR A 103 11.18 -2.64 -3.47
C TYR A 103 10.40 -3.00 -4.73
N ILE A 104 9.08 -2.83 -4.71
CA ILE A 104 8.23 -3.19 -5.85
C ILE A 104 7.77 -1.98 -6.63
N ASN A 105 7.48 -2.20 -7.89
CA ASN A 105 6.67 -1.30 -8.71
C ASN A 105 5.18 -1.52 -8.36
N PRO A 106 4.51 -0.53 -7.71
CA PRO A 106 3.10 -0.66 -7.33
C PRO A 106 2.14 -0.73 -8.52
N ASP A 107 2.61 -0.43 -9.73
CA ASP A 107 1.85 -0.55 -10.97
C ASP A 107 2.04 -1.94 -11.64
N ASN A 108 2.70 -2.90 -10.97
CA ASN A 108 2.95 -4.24 -11.49
C ASN A 108 2.57 -5.32 -10.48
N ILE A 109 1.49 -6.04 -10.76
CA ILE A 109 0.98 -7.13 -9.90
C ILE A 109 1.97 -8.29 -9.76
N ASP A 110 2.77 -8.59 -10.79
CA ASP A 110 3.72 -9.70 -10.76
C ASP A 110 4.79 -9.52 -9.69
N GLU A 111 5.22 -8.26 -9.46
CA GLU A 111 6.18 -7.95 -8.41
C GLU A 111 5.59 -8.11 -7.00
N TYR A 112 4.28 -7.85 -6.84
CA TYR A 112 3.58 -8.14 -5.59
C TYR A 112 3.44 -9.65 -5.36
N ILE A 113 3.04 -10.41 -6.38
CA ILE A 113 2.93 -11.87 -6.33
C ILE A 113 4.29 -12.52 -6.03
N ALA A 114 5.37 -12.05 -6.66
CA ALA A 114 6.73 -12.55 -6.42
C ALA A 114 7.23 -12.32 -4.97
N ARG A 115 6.49 -11.56 -4.17
CA ARG A 115 6.75 -11.32 -2.73
C ARG A 115 5.64 -11.84 -1.84
N ASP A 116 5.13 -13.01 -2.18
CA ASP A 116 4.09 -13.76 -1.46
C ASP A 116 2.72 -13.03 -1.46
N GLY A 117 2.49 -12.14 -2.42
CA GLY A 117 1.21 -11.46 -2.60
C GLY A 117 0.11 -12.44 -3.01
N TYR A 118 -1.08 -12.26 -2.45
CA TYR A 118 -2.27 -13.12 -2.61
C TYR A 118 -2.11 -14.55 -2.09
N GLU A 119 -0.97 -14.94 -1.50
CA GLU A 119 -0.77 -16.25 -0.92
C GLU A 119 -1.69 -16.46 0.30
N ALA A 120 -1.85 -15.42 1.13
CA ALA A 120 -2.75 -15.48 2.27
C ALA A 120 -4.21 -15.66 1.86
N LEU A 121 -4.64 -14.99 0.78
CA LEU A 121 -5.96 -15.19 0.20
C LEU A 121 -6.14 -16.60 -0.35
N ALA A 122 -5.17 -17.10 -1.10
CA ALA A 122 -5.19 -18.47 -1.64
C ALA A 122 -5.32 -19.50 -0.51
N LYS A 123 -4.51 -19.35 0.56
CA LYS A 123 -4.59 -20.19 1.76
C LYS A 123 -5.99 -20.13 2.39
N ALA A 124 -6.53 -18.92 2.56
CA ALA A 124 -7.85 -18.74 3.16
C ALA A 124 -8.95 -19.46 2.35
N LEU A 125 -8.95 -19.26 1.03
CA LEU A 125 -9.99 -19.83 0.16
C LEU A 125 -9.90 -21.36 -0.03
N THR A 126 -8.69 -21.93 0.06
CA THR A 126 -8.47 -23.36 -0.20
C THR A 126 -8.44 -24.24 1.05
N THR A 127 -8.04 -23.69 2.19
CA THR A 127 -7.72 -24.48 3.39
C THR A 127 -8.42 -24.03 4.66
N MET A 128 -9.08 -22.87 4.67
CA MET A 128 -9.67 -22.29 5.88
C MET A 128 -11.15 -21.96 5.70
N LYS A 129 -11.90 -22.13 6.79
CA LYS A 129 -13.24 -21.58 6.88
C LYS A 129 -13.20 -20.09 7.29
N PRO A 130 -14.22 -19.30 6.97
CA PRO A 130 -14.29 -17.90 7.38
C PRO A 130 -14.05 -17.66 8.88
N GLU A 131 -14.59 -18.53 9.75
CA GLU A 131 -14.42 -18.43 11.19
C GLU A 131 -12.98 -18.70 11.65
N GLU A 132 -12.24 -19.51 10.91
CA GLU A 132 -10.84 -19.81 11.17
C GLU A 132 -9.97 -18.59 10.81
N VAL A 133 -10.30 -17.88 9.71
CA VAL A 133 -9.65 -16.60 9.36
C VAL A 133 -9.88 -15.56 10.46
N ILE A 134 -11.12 -15.44 10.98
CA ILE A 134 -11.42 -14.54 12.11
C ILE A 134 -10.59 -14.93 13.35
N THR A 135 -10.47 -16.22 13.63
CA THR A 135 -9.69 -16.71 14.77
C THR A 135 -8.20 -16.40 14.63
N GLU A 136 -7.63 -16.60 13.43
CA GLU A 136 -6.24 -16.25 13.10
C GLU A 136 -5.98 -14.75 13.36
N VAL A 137 -6.83 -13.88 12.80
CA VAL A 137 -6.71 -12.43 12.97
C VAL A 137 -6.90 -12.01 14.43
N ARG A 138 -7.78 -12.66 15.18
CA ARG A 138 -7.95 -12.39 16.62
C ARG A 138 -6.74 -12.83 17.42
N THR A 139 -6.18 -14.00 17.12
CA THR A 139 -4.99 -14.55 17.79
C THR A 139 -3.76 -13.70 17.52
N SER A 140 -3.63 -13.12 16.32
CA SER A 140 -2.54 -12.21 15.97
C SER A 140 -2.52 -10.92 16.80
N GLY A 141 -3.64 -10.57 17.44
CA GLY A 141 -3.80 -9.33 18.18
C GLY A 141 -3.89 -8.09 17.29
N LEU A 142 -4.13 -8.24 15.99
CA LEU A 142 -4.28 -7.11 15.06
C LEU A 142 -5.37 -6.15 15.51
N ARG A 143 -5.06 -4.87 15.49
CA ARG A 143 -5.96 -3.78 15.88
C ARG A 143 -6.08 -2.75 14.76
N GLY A 144 -7.20 -2.03 14.74
CA GLY A 144 -7.43 -0.90 13.84
C GLY A 144 -6.37 0.19 13.98
N ARG A 145 -6.07 0.88 12.90
CA ARG A 145 -5.07 1.95 12.82
C ARG A 145 -5.66 3.34 12.63
N GLY A 146 -6.98 3.47 12.67
CA GLY A 146 -7.69 4.76 12.60
C GLY A 146 -7.82 5.50 13.95
N GLY A 147 -6.94 5.24 14.93
CA GLY A 147 -6.89 5.90 16.23
C GLY A 147 -7.58 5.13 17.38
N GLY A 148 -8.73 4.50 17.15
CA GLY A 148 -9.47 3.76 18.19
C GLY A 148 -8.85 2.43 18.64
N GLY A 149 -8.01 1.82 17.82
CA GLY A 149 -7.28 0.59 18.17
C GLY A 149 -8.19 -0.60 18.48
N PHE A 150 -9.40 -0.66 17.93
CA PHE A 150 -10.35 -1.75 18.18
C PHE A 150 -9.81 -3.08 17.62
N PRO A 151 -9.96 -4.22 18.32
CA PRO A 151 -9.48 -5.52 17.86
C PRO A 151 -10.16 -5.94 16.54
N THR A 152 -9.37 -6.13 15.49
CA THR A 152 -9.89 -6.39 14.14
C THR A 152 -10.69 -7.69 14.06
N GLY A 153 -10.16 -8.79 14.64
CA GLY A 153 -10.85 -10.07 14.64
C GLY A 153 -12.19 -10.04 15.38
N THR A 154 -12.30 -9.26 16.46
CA THR A 154 -13.56 -9.06 17.19
C THR A 154 -14.56 -8.27 16.36
N LYS A 155 -14.11 -7.23 15.63
CA LYS A 155 -14.99 -6.47 14.72
C LYS A 155 -15.52 -7.36 13.60
N TRP A 156 -14.67 -8.19 13.00
CA TRP A 156 -15.08 -9.14 11.96
C TRP A 156 -16.06 -10.19 12.49
N GLU A 157 -15.85 -10.70 13.71
CA GLU A 157 -16.77 -11.64 14.36
C GLU A 157 -18.16 -11.03 14.57
N PHE A 158 -18.24 -9.77 15.03
CA PHE A 158 -19.52 -9.08 15.19
C PHE A 158 -20.22 -8.92 13.85
N CYS A 159 -19.54 -8.45 12.82
CA CYS A 159 -20.11 -8.30 11.50
C CYS A 159 -20.57 -9.64 10.91
N ARG A 160 -19.81 -10.74 11.11
CA ARG A 160 -20.20 -12.06 10.63
C ARG A 160 -21.50 -12.55 11.30
N LYS A 161 -21.67 -12.31 12.60
CA LYS A 161 -22.84 -12.70 13.40
C LYS A 161 -24.05 -11.79 13.19
N ALA A 162 -23.85 -10.59 12.67
CA ALA A 162 -24.93 -9.64 12.42
C ALA A 162 -25.97 -10.23 11.45
N GLN A 163 -27.23 -9.96 11.75
CA GLN A 163 -28.35 -10.34 10.87
C GLN A 163 -28.42 -9.35 9.70
N GLY A 164 -28.60 -9.85 8.50
CA GLY A 164 -28.71 -9.04 7.28
C GLY A 164 -28.41 -9.86 6.04
N ASP A 165 -29.08 -9.51 4.96
CA ASP A 165 -28.96 -10.23 3.70
C ASP A 165 -27.70 -9.84 2.93
N LYS A 166 -27.14 -8.64 3.21
CA LYS A 166 -25.93 -8.15 2.54
C LYS A 166 -24.97 -7.48 3.52
N LYS A 167 -23.70 -7.77 3.32
CA LYS A 167 -22.59 -7.19 4.08
C LYS A 167 -21.60 -6.53 3.15
N TYR A 168 -20.91 -5.52 3.65
CA TYR A 168 -19.93 -4.74 2.90
C TYR A 168 -18.61 -4.66 3.64
N VAL A 169 -17.51 -4.57 2.89
CA VAL A 169 -16.21 -4.18 3.43
C VAL A 169 -15.88 -2.78 2.96
N ILE A 170 -15.56 -1.89 3.89
CA ILE A 170 -15.17 -0.52 3.56
C ILE A 170 -13.74 -0.27 4.02
N CYS A 171 -12.87 0.09 3.09
CA CYS A 171 -11.57 0.65 3.39
C CYS A 171 -11.72 2.16 3.57
N ASN A 172 -11.57 2.60 4.81
CA ASN A 172 -11.53 4.03 5.12
C ASN A 172 -10.13 4.56 4.78
N ALA A 173 -10.01 5.20 3.63
CA ALA A 173 -8.82 5.86 3.13
C ALA A 173 -9.00 7.40 3.10
N ASP A 174 -9.85 7.92 3.98
CA ASP A 174 -10.04 9.36 4.19
C ASP A 174 -9.08 9.89 5.27
N GLU A 175 -7.79 9.90 4.94
CA GLU A 175 -6.72 10.39 5.80
C GLU A 175 -6.70 11.93 5.79
N GLY A 176 -7.52 12.53 6.65
CA GLY A 176 -7.78 13.97 6.65
C GLY A 176 -6.81 14.83 7.44
N ASP A 177 -5.96 14.25 8.28
CA ASP A 177 -5.02 14.97 9.13
C ASP A 177 -3.92 15.65 8.30
N PRO A 178 -3.69 16.96 8.45
CA PRO A 178 -2.59 17.63 7.78
C PRO A 178 -1.22 17.06 8.19
N GLY A 179 -0.45 16.59 7.22
CA GLY A 179 0.85 15.97 7.47
C GLY A 179 0.82 14.48 7.77
N ALA A 180 -0.35 13.84 7.85
CA ALA A 180 -0.49 12.40 7.92
C ALA A 180 -0.42 11.80 6.50
N PHE A 181 0.48 10.83 6.29
CA PHE A 181 0.72 10.18 5.01
C PHE A 181 0.88 8.67 5.14
N MET A 182 0.41 8.08 6.22
CA MET A 182 0.52 6.64 6.48
C MET A 182 -0.31 5.84 5.49
N ASP A 183 -1.60 6.14 5.38
CA ASP A 183 -2.52 5.46 4.48
C ASP A 183 -2.17 5.77 3.02
N ARG A 184 -1.88 7.02 2.71
CA ARG A 184 -1.41 7.45 1.40
C ARG A 184 -0.18 6.67 0.94
N SER A 185 0.83 6.52 1.81
CA SER A 185 2.06 5.79 1.48
C SER A 185 1.78 4.33 1.14
N LEU A 186 0.83 3.71 1.82
CA LEU A 186 0.42 2.33 1.57
C LEU A 186 -0.37 2.20 0.27
N LEU A 187 -1.35 3.07 0.05
CA LEU A 187 -2.17 3.07 -1.18
C LEU A 187 -1.33 3.35 -2.44
N GLU A 188 -0.34 4.24 -2.32
CA GLU A 188 0.56 4.56 -3.42
C GLU A 188 1.69 3.54 -3.59
N GLY A 189 2.12 2.87 -2.53
CA GLY A 189 3.30 2.01 -2.55
C GLY A 189 3.03 0.53 -2.65
N ASP A 190 1.85 0.07 -2.19
CA ASP A 190 1.46 -1.33 -2.17
C ASP A 190 -0.08 -1.48 -2.21
N PRO A 191 -0.75 -1.05 -3.30
CA PRO A 191 -2.20 -1.10 -3.40
C PRO A 191 -2.76 -2.53 -3.35
N HIS A 192 -2.02 -3.51 -3.85
CA HIS A 192 -2.44 -4.92 -3.84
C HIS A 192 -2.53 -5.50 -2.42
N ALA A 193 -1.66 -5.08 -1.49
CA ALA A 193 -1.76 -5.50 -0.09
C ALA A 193 -3.05 -5.01 0.58
N VAL A 194 -3.52 -3.81 0.21
CA VAL A 194 -4.81 -3.28 0.69
C VAL A 194 -5.97 -4.09 0.11
N ILE A 195 -5.95 -4.37 -1.20
CA ILE A 195 -6.98 -5.17 -1.88
C ILE A 195 -7.04 -6.58 -1.28
N GLU A 196 -5.91 -7.28 -1.14
CA GLU A 196 -5.87 -8.60 -0.52
C GLU A 196 -6.43 -8.60 0.91
N GLY A 197 -6.06 -7.60 1.72
CA GLY A 197 -6.58 -7.42 3.07
C GLY A 197 -8.09 -7.22 3.12
N MET A 198 -8.66 -6.46 2.16
CA MET A 198 -10.11 -6.30 2.03
C MET A 198 -10.80 -7.61 1.63
N MET A 199 -10.21 -8.38 0.74
CA MET A 199 -10.75 -9.67 0.31
C MET A 199 -10.76 -10.70 1.45
N LEU A 200 -9.69 -10.75 2.25
CA LEU A 200 -9.64 -11.58 3.46
C LEU A 200 -10.74 -11.18 4.46
N GLY A 201 -10.94 -9.87 4.65
CA GLY A 201 -12.03 -9.36 5.47
C GLY A 201 -13.40 -9.73 4.91
N ALA A 202 -13.60 -9.58 3.61
CA ALA A 202 -14.85 -9.93 2.93
C ALA A 202 -15.19 -11.42 3.06
N TYR A 203 -14.23 -12.28 2.79
CA TYR A 203 -14.38 -13.73 2.98
C TYR A 203 -14.74 -14.06 4.44
N ALA A 204 -14.03 -13.49 5.39
CA ALA A 204 -14.24 -13.73 6.81
C ALA A 204 -15.64 -13.34 7.29
N ILE A 205 -16.18 -12.19 6.84
CA ILE A 205 -17.49 -11.70 7.28
C ILE A 205 -18.66 -12.18 6.42
N GLY A 206 -18.38 -12.68 5.21
CA GLY A 206 -19.39 -13.10 4.22
C GLY A 206 -19.91 -11.92 3.39
N ALA A 207 -19.04 -10.99 3.02
CA ALA A 207 -19.36 -9.91 2.09
C ALA A 207 -18.91 -10.26 0.67
N ASP A 208 -19.65 -9.81 -0.31
CA ASP A 208 -19.37 -9.96 -1.75
C ASP A 208 -19.05 -8.62 -2.43
N GLU A 209 -19.12 -7.52 -1.69
CA GLU A 209 -18.92 -6.17 -2.21
C GLU A 209 -18.13 -5.29 -1.23
N GLY A 210 -17.27 -4.43 -1.77
CA GLY A 210 -16.46 -3.52 -0.98
C GLY A 210 -16.26 -2.16 -1.62
N TYR A 211 -15.92 -1.19 -0.78
CA TYR A 211 -15.65 0.19 -1.19
C TYR A 211 -14.32 0.66 -0.60
N ILE A 212 -13.49 1.29 -1.43
CA ILE A 212 -12.36 2.09 -0.97
C ILE A 212 -12.81 3.55 -1.04
N TYR A 213 -12.98 4.17 0.11
CA TYR A 213 -13.30 5.59 0.19
C TYR A 213 -11.99 6.37 0.32
N CYS A 214 -11.54 6.95 -0.79
CA CYS A 214 -10.26 7.64 -0.88
C CYS A 214 -10.48 9.12 -1.17
N ARG A 215 -9.67 9.97 -0.59
CA ARG A 215 -9.73 11.43 -0.83
C ARG A 215 -9.37 11.77 -2.27
N ALA A 216 -10.12 12.68 -2.89
CA ALA A 216 -9.82 13.19 -4.23
C ALA A 216 -8.46 13.91 -4.30
N GLU A 217 -7.93 14.37 -3.16
CA GLU A 217 -6.61 14.99 -3.04
C GLU A 217 -5.45 13.99 -3.14
N TYR A 218 -5.74 12.68 -3.23
CA TYR A 218 -4.76 11.62 -3.46
C TYR A 218 -4.84 11.02 -4.87
N PRO A 219 -4.64 11.83 -5.94
CA PRO A 219 -4.86 11.36 -7.32
C PRO A 219 -3.95 10.20 -7.72
N LEU A 220 -2.72 10.14 -7.19
CA LEU A 220 -1.81 9.03 -7.46
C LEU A 220 -2.28 7.73 -6.81
N ALA A 221 -2.76 7.79 -5.56
CA ALA A 221 -3.34 6.63 -4.87
C ALA A 221 -4.56 6.10 -5.64
N ILE A 222 -5.47 6.98 -6.06
CA ILE A 222 -6.65 6.62 -6.86
C ILE A 222 -6.25 5.95 -8.17
N LYS A 223 -5.27 6.52 -8.89
CA LYS A 223 -4.74 5.95 -10.14
C LYS A 223 -4.20 4.54 -9.92
N ARG A 224 -3.36 4.35 -8.90
CA ARG A 224 -2.74 3.05 -8.59
C ARG A 224 -3.75 2.02 -8.13
N LEU A 225 -4.72 2.41 -7.30
CA LEU A 225 -5.82 1.53 -6.90
C LEU A 225 -6.64 1.06 -8.09
N ARG A 226 -6.99 1.95 -9.03
CA ARG A 226 -7.71 1.57 -10.26
C ARG A 226 -6.90 0.58 -11.10
N GLY A 227 -5.60 0.84 -11.27
CA GLY A 227 -4.69 -0.07 -11.97
C GLY A 227 -4.61 -1.44 -11.28
N ALA A 228 -4.45 -1.46 -9.97
CA ALA A 228 -4.35 -2.68 -9.19
C ALA A 228 -5.66 -3.51 -9.22
N ILE A 229 -6.83 -2.87 -9.14
CA ILE A 229 -8.13 -3.56 -9.27
C ILE A 229 -8.27 -4.16 -10.67
N ALA A 230 -7.89 -3.44 -11.72
CA ALA A 230 -7.93 -3.95 -13.09
C ALA A 230 -7.02 -5.17 -13.27
N GLN A 231 -5.75 -5.06 -12.83
CA GLN A 231 -4.80 -6.18 -12.87
C GLN A 231 -5.29 -7.39 -12.06
N ALA A 232 -5.80 -7.17 -10.85
CA ALA A 232 -6.36 -8.25 -10.04
C ALA A 232 -7.55 -8.94 -10.74
N GLY A 233 -8.37 -8.17 -11.49
CA GLY A 233 -9.45 -8.72 -12.32
C GLY A 233 -8.94 -9.59 -13.47
N GLU A 234 -7.91 -9.13 -14.18
CA GLU A 234 -7.28 -9.87 -15.27
C GLU A 234 -6.68 -11.21 -14.81
N TYR A 235 -6.17 -11.24 -13.58
CA TYR A 235 -5.61 -12.46 -12.95
C TYR A 235 -6.66 -13.34 -12.26
N GLY A 236 -7.95 -12.98 -12.30
CA GLY A 236 -9.02 -13.73 -11.62
C GLY A 236 -8.93 -13.71 -10.10
N LEU A 237 -8.26 -12.70 -9.57
CA LEU A 237 -8.07 -12.49 -8.13
C LEU A 237 -9.17 -11.61 -7.51
N ILE A 238 -10.01 -10.99 -8.32
CA ILE A 238 -11.18 -10.22 -7.89
C ILE A 238 -12.31 -10.44 -8.91
N GLY A 239 -13.56 -10.31 -8.51
CA GLY A 239 -14.74 -10.57 -9.34
C GLY A 239 -15.46 -11.83 -8.91
N ASP A 240 -15.96 -12.63 -9.87
CA ASP A 240 -16.71 -13.85 -9.61
C ASP A 240 -15.80 -15.08 -9.46
N ASN A 241 -16.18 -16.01 -8.55
CA ASN A 241 -15.54 -17.31 -8.37
C ASN A 241 -14.01 -17.24 -8.26
N ILE A 242 -13.53 -16.40 -7.38
CA ILE A 242 -12.10 -16.07 -7.22
C ILE A 242 -11.29 -17.36 -6.97
N MET A 243 -10.20 -17.52 -7.73
CA MET A 243 -9.34 -18.72 -7.68
C MET A 243 -10.12 -20.05 -7.83
N GLY A 244 -11.27 -20.05 -8.52
CA GLY A 244 -12.12 -21.23 -8.70
C GLY A 244 -12.92 -21.64 -7.46
N SER A 245 -13.00 -20.78 -6.45
CA SER A 245 -13.85 -20.98 -5.26
C SER A 245 -15.27 -20.45 -5.46
N ASP A 246 -16.16 -20.69 -4.50
CA ASP A 246 -17.51 -20.08 -4.46
C ASP A 246 -17.47 -18.61 -3.96
N PHE A 247 -16.31 -18.08 -3.65
CA PHE A 247 -16.17 -16.71 -3.18
C PHE A 247 -16.09 -15.73 -4.35
N SER A 248 -16.94 -14.71 -4.30
CA SER A 248 -16.96 -13.57 -5.23
C SER A 248 -16.81 -12.28 -4.46
N PHE A 249 -16.06 -11.33 -5.02
CA PHE A 249 -15.89 -10.03 -4.39
C PHE A 249 -15.70 -8.93 -5.42
N HIS A 250 -16.55 -7.91 -5.38
CA HIS A 250 -16.51 -6.74 -6.26
C HIS A 250 -16.07 -5.50 -5.48
N LEU A 251 -15.08 -4.79 -6.00
CA LEU A 251 -14.46 -3.65 -5.32
C LEU A 251 -14.65 -2.36 -6.10
N HIS A 252 -15.15 -1.33 -5.42
CA HIS A 252 -15.43 -0.01 -5.97
C HIS A 252 -14.59 1.06 -5.30
N ILE A 253 -14.18 2.10 -6.05
CA ILE A 253 -13.55 3.28 -5.50
C ILE A 253 -14.57 4.41 -5.44
N LYS A 254 -14.70 5.00 -4.26
CA LYS A 254 -15.48 6.22 -4.03
C LYS A 254 -14.51 7.36 -3.68
N GLU A 255 -14.56 8.42 -4.47
CA GLU A 255 -13.73 9.60 -4.23
C GLU A 255 -14.44 10.57 -3.28
N GLY A 256 -13.80 10.83 -2.15
CA GLY A 256 -14.29 11.79 -1.15
C GLY A 256 -13.96 13.22 -1.54
N ALA A 257 -14.86 14.14 -1.24
CA ALA A 257 -14.72 15.59 -1.57
C ALA A 257 -13.84 16.37 -0.56
N GLY A 258 -13.01 15.69 0.25
CA GLY A 258 -12.05 16.31 1.16
C GLY A 258 -12.62 16.80 2.49
N ALA A 259 -13.83 16.41 2.86
CA ALA A 259 -14.40 16.76 4.15
C ALA A 259 -13.82 15.87 5.25
N PHE A 260 -13.10 16.44 6.22
CA PHE A 260 -12.48 15.74 7.36
C PHE A 260 -13.48 14.86 8.12
N VAL A 261 -14.73 15.30 8.26
CA VAL A 261 -15.79 14.55 8.95
C VAL A 261 -16.08 13.18 8.30
N CYS A 262 -15.80 13.02 7.01
CA CYS A 262 -15.99 11.75 6.31
C CYS A 262 -14.95 10.67 6.71
N GLY A 263 -13.93 10.99 7.51
CA GLY A 263 -13.08 10.02 8.19
C GLY A 263 -13.80 9.27 9.32
N GLU A 264 -14.90 9.81 9.85
CA GLU A 264 -15.77 9.10 10.79
C GLU A 264 -16.64 8.08 10.03
N GLU A 265 -16.71 6.84 10.53
CA GLU A 265 -17.27 5.71 9.75
C GLU A 265 -18.74 5.90 9.33
N THR A 266 -19.58 6.54 10.15
CA THR A 266 -20.99 6.74 9.80
C THR A 266 -21.20 7.87 8.78
N ALA A 267 -20.42 8.94 8.88
CA ALA A 267 -20.40 10.03 7.89
C ALA A 267 -19.85 9.52 6.54
N LEU A 268 -18.85 8.67 6.57
CA LEU A 268 -18.29 8.03 5.38
C LEU A 268 -19.34 7.15 4.69
N MET A 269 -20.08 6.34 5.42
CA MET A 269 -21.17 5.52 4.86
C MET A 269 -22.27 6.37 4.23
N ALA A 270 -22.72 7.43 4.90
CA ALA A 270 -23.68 8.39 4.33
C ALA A 270 -23.16 8.98 3.01
N SER A 271 -21.88 9.37 2.96
CA SER A 271 -21.25 9.89 1.74
C SER A 271 -21.18 8.84 0.61
N ILE A 272 -20.91 7.56 0.91
CA ILE A 272 -20.96 6.48 -0.09
C ILE A 272 -22.37 6.34 -0.67
N GLN A 273 -23.40 6.45 0.17
CA GLN A 273 -24.82 6.39 -0.20
C GLN A 273 -25.30 7.60 -1.03
N GLY A 274 -24.46 8.64 -1.15
CA GLY A 274 -24.81 9.88 -1.86
C GLY A 274 -25.55 10.90 -0.99
N GLU A 275 -25.58 10.66 0.31
CA GLU A 275 -26.14 11.58 1.29
C GLU A 275 -25.09 12.56 1.83
N ARG A 276 -25.54 13.56 2.57
CA ARG A 276 -24.62 14.47 3.27
C ARG A 276 -23.81 13.68 4.30
N GLY A 277 -22.49 13.77 4.25
CA GLY A 277 -21.57 13.13 5.18
C GLY A 277 -21.69 13.69 6.60
N MET A 278 -22.72 13.29 7.31
CA MET A 278 -22.99 13.67 8.70
C MET A 278 -22.94 12.42 9.58
N PRO A 279 -22.23 12.46 10.73
CA PRO A 279 -22.27 11.37 11.69
C PRO A 279 -23.67 11.17 12.27
N TYR A 280 -24.03 9.92 12.56
CA TYR A 280 -25.27 9.63 13.28
C TYR A 280 -25.00 8.86 14.58
N PRO A 281 -25.93 8.99 15.59
CA PRO A 281 -25.75 8.33 16.87
C PRO A 281 -25.74 6.80 16.76
N ARG A 282 -24.99 6.16 17.64
CA ARG A 282 -24.96 4.71 17.78
C ARG A 282 -25.69 4.30 19.07
N PRO A 283 -26.41 3.17 19.13
CA PRO A 283 -26.66 2.15 18.11
C PRO A 283 -27.64 2.59 17.02
N PRO A 284 -27.67 1.93 15.83
CA PRO A 284 -26.89 0.72 15.50
C PRO A 284 -25.42 1.02 15.25
N PHE A 285 -24.57 0.01 15.52
CA PHE A 285 -23.15 0.09 15.17
C PHE A 285 -22.93 -0.38 13.71
N PRO A 286 -21.92 0.15 13.01
CA PRO A 286 -21.63 -0.23 11.62
C PRO A 286 -21.33 -1.72 11.40
N ALA A 287 -21.02 -2.44 12.45
CA ALA A 287 -20.79 -3.89 12.39
C ALA A 287 -22.06 -4.74 12.67
N ASN A 288 -23.22 -4.10 12.83
CA ASN A 288 -24.49 -4.79 13.10
C ASN A 288 -25.32 -4.94 11.85
#